data_b7e126a2756249ae373a9777a200770f
#
_entry.id   b7e126a2756249ae373a9777a200770f
#
_cell.length_a   1.000
_cell.length_b   1.000
_cell.length_c   1.000
_cell.angle_alpha   90.00
_cell.angle_beta   90.00
_cell.angle_gamma   90.00
#
_symmetry.space_group_name_H-M   'P 1'
#
loop_
_entity.id
_entity.type
_entity.pdbx_description
1 polymer ?
#
loop_
_entity_poly.entity_id
_entity_poly.type
_entity_poly.pdbx_seq_one_letter_code
_entity_poly.pdbx_strand_id
1 'polypeptide(L)'
;TDMREQDWKDWFDKVEDWLNNDYGVCGMRFHAFPPNKKEDIEFQKISQVYFINGNKFSPNQIKWDIQFSEDIYFILQLLELGNKTIVSDKYLYRHPDGHFSEGGCSDEGRNEENDYKTLLEVSKRYPQLFNIDTINGKYQVNWKKAYRQVEYNEFDKWK
;
A
#
# COMPACT_ATOMS: atom_id res chain seq x y z
N THR A 1 -4.19 20.13 -11.76
CA THR A 1 -4.76 20.00 -13.13
C THR A 1 -5.27 18.58 -13.26
N ASP A 2 -6.54 18.43 -13.65
CA ASP A 2 -7.14 17.12 -13.85
C ASP A 2 -6.51 16.40 -15.04
N MET A 3 -6.52 15.08 -15.02
CA MET A 3 -5.99 14.25 -16.10
C MET A 3 -6.86 14.44 -17.37
N ARG A 4 -6.22 14.67 -18.49
CA ARG A 4 -6.85 14.72 -19.82
C ARG A 4 -6.99 13.28 -20.36
N GLU A 5 -7.75 13.08 -21.41
CA GLU A 5 -7.96 11.78 -22.04
C GLU A 5 -6.64 11.06 -22.38
N GLN A 6 -5.67 11.80 -22.97
CA GLN A 6 -4.36 11.24 -23.28
C GLN A 6 -3.58 10.84 -22.03
N ASP A 7 -3.69 11.60 -20.92
CA ASP A 7 -3.02 11.26 -19.65
C ASP A 7 -3.60 9.96 -19.06
N TRP A 8 -4.90 9.71 -19.21
CA TRP A 8 -5.54 8.46 -18.82
C TRP A 8 -5.05 7.27 -19.65
N LYS A 9 -4.96 7.46 -20.98
CA LYS A 9 -4.43 6.42 -21.85
C LYS A 9 -3.00 6.07 -21.47
N ASP A 10 -2.12 7.05 -21.37
CA ASP A 10 -0.71 6.87 -20.97
C ASP A 10 -0.60 6.18 -19.60
N TRP A 11 -1.52 6.50 -18.68
CA TRP A 11 -1.57 5.86 -17.37
C TRP A 11 -1.94 4.37 -17.48
N PHE A 12 -2.98 4.02 -18.23
CA PHE A 12 -3.37 2.63 -18.38
C PHE A 12 -2.34 1.80 -19.14
N ASP A 13 -1.73 2.35 -20.19
CA ASP A 13 -0.63 1.70 -20.91
C ASP A 13 0.54 1.38 -19.94
N LYS A 14 0.84 2.31 -19.03
CA LYS A 14 1.87 2.13 -18.01
C LYS A 14 1.50 1.09 -16.96
N VAL A 15 0.26 1.05 -16.51
CA VAL A 15 -0.25 0.03 -15.59
C VAL A 15 -0.14 -1.35 -16.21
N GLU A 16 -0.54 -1.50 -17.47
CA GLU A 16 -0.45 -2.75 -18.19
C GLU A 16 1.00 -3.23 -18.33
N ASP A 17 1.92 -2.32 -18.68
CA ASP A 17 3.34 -2.62 -18.75
C ASP A 17 3.88 -3.11 -17.39
N TRP A 18 3.56 -2.44 -16.29
CA TRP A 18 3.99 -2.86 -14.97
C TRP A 18 3.44 -4.23 -14.54
N LEU A 19 2.15 -4.48 -14.79
CA LEU A 19 1.53 -5.77 -14.46
C LEU A 19 2.11 -6.91 -15.29
N ASN A 20 2.54 -6.64 -16.52
CA ASN A 20 3.24 -7.59 -17.37
C ASN A 20 4.71 -7.80 -16.96
N ASN A 21 5.33 -6.82 -16.31
CA ASN A 21 6.73 -6.83 -15.88
C ASN A 21 6.95 -7.20 -14.39
N ASP A 22 6.16 -8.14 -13.89
CA ASP A 22 6.39 -8.80 -12.59
C ASP A 22 5.93 -8.04 -11.34
N TYR A 23 5.24 -6.91 -11.47
CA TYR A 23 4.64 -6.25 -10.31
C TYR A 23 3.31 -6.92 -9.93
N GLY A 24 3.14 -7.18 -8.64
CA GLY A 24 1.88 -7.71 -8.09
C GLY A 24 0.84 -6.62 -7.89
N VAL A 25 1.29 -5.41 -7.57
CA VAL A 25 0.43 -4.24 -7.40
C VAL A 25 1.13 -2.99 -7.91
N CYS A 26 0.40 -2.15 -8.61
CA CYS A 26 0.85 -0.84 -9.03
C CYS A 26 -0.24 0.23 -8.77
N GLY A 27 0.16 1.48 -8.62
CA GLY A 27 -0.80 2.52 -8.29
C GLY A 27 -0.31 3.94 -8.45
N MET A 28 -1.21 4.86 -8.13
CA MET A 28 -0.91 6.27 -8.06
C MET A 28 -0.39 6.63 -6.66
N ARG A 29 0.44 7.65 -6.60
CA ARG A 29 0.93 8.21 -5.34
C ARG A 29 -0.03 9.25 -4.79
N PHE A 30 -0.12 9.33 -3.46
CA PHE A 30 -0.88 10.39 -2.82
C PHE A 30 -0.17 11.74 -2.99
N HIS A 31 -0.90 12.75 -3.45
CA HIS A 31 -0.34 14.05 -3.82
C HIS A 31 0.31 14.84 -2.68
N ALA A 32 -0.11 14.56 -1.42
CA ALA A 32 0.46 15.23 -0.24
C ALA A 32 1.91 14.81 0.07
N PHE A 33 2.39 13.74 -0.57
CA PHE A 33 3.78 13.32 -0.49
C PHE A 33 4.46 13.58 -1.83
N PRO A 34 4.91 14.82 -2.08
CA PRO A 34 5.52 15.18 -3.35
C PRO A 34 6.73 14.30 -3.62
N PRO A 35 6.97 13.93 -4.86
CA PRO A 35 8.10 13.11 -5.24
C PRO A 35 9.42 13.82 -4.96
N ASN A 36 10.33 13.11 -4.31
CA ASN A 36 11.71 13.58 -4.16
C ASN A 36 12.54 13.34 -5.42
N LYS A 37 12.05 12.51 -6.33
CA LYS A 37 12.65 12.16 -7.60
C LYS A 37 11.55 12.09 -8.65
N LYS A 38 11.88 12.36 -9.89
CA LYS A 38 10.96 12.26 -11.04
C LYS A 38 10.96 10.85 -11.65
N GLU A 39 10.90 9.83 -10.81
CA GLU A 39 10.97 8.43 -11.23
C GLU A 39 9.90 7.64 -10.50
N ASP A 40 9.37 6.61 -11.15
CA ASP A 40 8.47 5.66 -10.49
C ASP A 40 9.21 4.97 -9.34
N ILE A 41 8.49 4.71 -8.25
CA ILE A 41 9.13 4.25 -7.02
C ILE A 41 8.63 2.85 -6.70
N GLU A 42 9.55 1.90 -6.72
CA GLU A 42 9.31 0.55 -6.25
C GLU A 42 9.17 0.50 -4.73
N PHE A 43 8.50 -0.55 -4.26
CA PHE A 43 8.40 -0.85 -2.85
C PHE A 43 7.82 0.29 -2.01
N GLN A 44 6.76 0.90 -2.49
CA GLN A 44 6.04 1.94 -1.75
C GLN A 44 4.68 1.43 -1.25
N LYS A 45 4.21 2.02 -0.16
CA LYS A 45 2.82 1.87 0.23
C LYS A 45 1.92 2.36 -0.90
N ILE A 46 0.97 1.53 -1.27
CA ILE A 46 -0.08 1.89 -2.21
C ILE A 46 -1.39 1.89 -1.43
N SER A 47 -2.16 2.95 -1.57
CA SER A 47 -3.47 3.07 -0.96
C SER A 47 -4.44 3.77 -1.89
N GLN A 48 -5.72 3.40 -1.83
CA GLN A 48 -6.87 3.96 -2.53
C GLN A 48 -6.90 3.75 -4.05
N VAL A 49 -5.87 4.11 -4.81
CA VAL A 49 -5.85 3.95 -6.28
C VAL A 49 -4.76 2.97 -6.65
N TYR A 50 -5.14 1.72 -6.86
CA TYR A 50 -4.20 0.66 -7.22
C TYR A 50 -4.83 -0.38 -8.16
N PHE A 51 -3.98 -1.08 -8.88
CA PHE A 51 -4.29 -2.18 -9.77
C PHE A 51 -3.54 -3.42 -9.31
N ILE A 52 -4.19 -4.55 -9.38
CA ILE A 52 -3.71 -5.82 -8.86
C ILE A 52 -3.51 -6.80 -10.01
N ASN A 53 -2.36 -7.46 -10.04
CA ASN A 53 -2.13 -8.58 -10.95
C ASN A 53 -2.71 -9.87 -10.34
N GLY A 54 -3.93 -10.24 -10.75
CA GLY A 54 -4.61 -11.44 -10.27
C GLY A 54 -3.91 -12.75 -10.61
N ASN A 55 -2.91 -12.75 -11.48
CA ASN A 55 -2.11 -13.94 -11.79
C ASN A 55 -0.95 -14.18 -10.79
N LYS A 56 -0.66 -13.21 -9.93
CA LYS A 56 0.48 -13.28 -8.99
C LYS A 56 0.14 -13.93 -7.65
N PHE A 57 -1.14 -14.10 -7.35
CA PHE A 57 -1.59 -14.75 -6.11
C PHE A 57 -3.01 -15.29 -6.27
N SER A 58 -3.35 -16.30 -5.49
CA SER A 58 -4.74 -16.76 -5.37
C SER A 58 -5.49 -15.92 -4.33
N PRO A 59 -6.76 -15.55 -4.56
CA PRO A 59 -7.58 -14.87 -3.55
C PRO A 59 -7.60 -15.57 -2.18
N ASN A 60 -7.50 -16.89 -2.16
CA ASN A 60 -7.48 -17.69 -0.94
C ASN A 60 -6.17 -17.55 -0.12
N GLN A 61 -5.12 -16.96 -0.70
CA GLN A 61 -3.86 -16.68 -0.01
C GLN A 61 -3.91 -15.37 0.78
N ILE A 62 -4.92 -14.53 0.51
CA ILE A 62 -5.09 -13.23 1.15
C ILE A 62 -6.20 -13.33 2.20
N LYS A 63 -5.90 -12.87 3.40
CA LYS A 63 -6.85 -12.78 4.51
C LYS A 63 -7.42 -11.38 4.60
N TRP A 64 -8.72 -11.28 4.78
CA TRP A 64 -9.48 -10.03 4.94
C TRP A 64 -10.15 -10.00 6.32
N ASP A 65 -9.41 -10.38 7.34
CA ASP A 65 -9.90 -10.62 8.70
C ASP A 65 -9.56 -9.47 9.67
N ILE A 66 -9.23 -8.30 9.14
CA ILE A 66 -9.07 -7.07 9.91
C ILE A 66 -10.04 -6.00 9.42
N GLN A 67 -10.50 -5.17 10.33
CA GLN A 67 -11.58 -4.22 10.04
C GLN A 67 -11.10 -2.92 9.39
N PHE A 68 -9.97 -2.39 9.84
CA PHE A 68 -9.40 -1.13 9.34
C PHE A 68 -7.94 -1.33 8.91
N SER A 69 -7.41 -0.37 8.13
CA SER A 69 -6.03 -0.47 7.59
C SER A 69 -5.81 -1.74 6.76
N GLU A 70 -6.86 -2.20 6.10
CA GLU A 70 -6.87 -3.37 5.23
C GLU A 70 -5.90 -3.21 4.05
N ASP A 71 -5.68 -1.99 3.59
CA ASP A 71 -4.69 -1.65 2.56
C ASP A 71 -3.26 -1.98 3.01
N ILE A 72 -2.91 -1.66 4.25
CA ILE A 72 -1.61 -1.98 4.85
C ILE A 72 -1.45 -3.49 4.96
N TYR A 73 -2.44 -4.16 5.53
CA TYR A 73 -2.40 -5.60 5.73
C TYR A 73 -2.34 -6.38 4.41
N PHE A 74 -3.10 -5.94 3.42
CA PHE A 74 -3.06 -6.51 2.09
C PHE A 74 -1.66 -6.42 1.46
N ILE A 75 -1.04 -5.24 1.48
CA ILE A 75 0.31 -5.04 0.93
C ILE A 75 1.35 -5.91 1.65
N LEU A 76 1.27 -6.03 2.98
CA LEU A 76 2.18 -6.90 3.74
C LEU A 76 2.05 -8.37 3.34
N GLN A 77 0.83 -8.86 3.12
CA GLN A 77 0.59 -10.23 2.64
C GLN A 77 1.16 -10.44 1.23
N LEU A 78 0.97 -9.47 0.34
CA LEU A 78 1.53 -9.55 -1.01
C LEU A 78 3.07 -9.56 -1.00
N LEU A 79 3.69 -8.76 -0.14
CA LEU A 79 5.14 -8.77 0.05
C LEU A 79 5.63 -10.12 0.59
N GLU A 80 4.90 -10.72 1.55
CA GLU A 80 5.20 -12.06 2.07
C GLU A 80 5.14 -13.13 0.98
N LEU A 81 4.24 -12.98 0.01
CA LEU A 81 4.14 -13.83 -1.17
C LEU A 81 5.22 -13.53 -2.25
N GLY A 82 6.15 -12.62 -1.97
CA GLY A 82 7.25 -12.27 -2.87
C GLY A 82 6.87 -11.29 -3.98
N ASN A 83 5.69 -10.65 -3.89
CA ASN A 83 5.26 -9.68 -4.89
C ASN A 83 5.93 -8.33 -4.70
N LYS A 84 6.16 -7.63 -5.81
CA LYS A 84 6.68 -6.25 -5.83
C LYS A 84 5.54 -5.26 -6.00
N THR A 85 5.73 -4.07 -5.46
CA THR A 85 4.83 -2.92 -5.65
C THR A 85 5.55 -1.78 -6.37
N ILE A 86 4.84 -1.01 -7.16
CA ILE A 86 5.36 0.19 -7.82
C ILE A 86 4.32 1.30 -7.84
N VAL A 87 4.74 2.54 -7.60
CA VAL A 87 3.88 3.74 -7.67
C VAL A 87 4.39 4.73 -8.69
N SER A 88 3.47 5.37 -9.38
CA SER A 88 3.80 6.44 -10.28
C SER A 88 4.27 7.68 -9.53
N ASP A 89 5.30 8.29 -10.08
CA ASP A 89 5.74 9.63 -9.71
C ASP A 89 5.03 10.73 -10.52
N LYS A 90 4.57 10.41 -11.72
CA LYS A 90 3.89 11.34 -12.63
C LYS A 90 2.41 11.48 -12.30
N TYR A 91 1.73 10.37 -11.96
CA TYR A 91 0.29 10.32 -11.74
C TYR A 91 -0.01 10.26 -10.26
N LEU A 92 -0.69 11.30 -9.77
CA LEU A 92 -1.00 11.47 -8.36
C LEU A 92 -2.50 11.48 -8.16
N TYR A 93 -2.98 10.88 -7.09
CA TYR A 93 -4.36 11.06 -6.68
C TYR A 93 -4.47 12.04 -5.51
N ARG A 94 -5.62 12.69 -5.41
CA ARG A 94 -5.97 13.58 -4.31
C ARG A 94 -7.19 13.04 -3.57
N HIS A 95 -7.08 13.03 -2.28
CA HIS A 95 -8.20 12.76 -1.38
C HIS A 95 -8.87 14.10 -1.02
N PRO A 96 -10.18 14.24 -1.14
CA PRO A 96 -10.84 15.50 -0.88
C PRO A 96 -10.71 15.95 0.58
N ASP A 97 -10.83 15.05 1.55
CA ASP A 97 -10.86 15.39 2.98
C ASP A 97 -10.09 14.39 3.86
N GLY A 98 -9.95 14.73 5.14
CA GLY A 98 -9.17 13.94 6.11
C GLY A 98 -9.74 12.55 6.37
N HIS A 99 -8.95 11.71 7.03
CA HIS A 99 -9.24 10.30 7.31
C HIS A 99 -10.52 10.02 8.11
N PHE A 100 -11.09 11.04 8.74
CA PHE A 100 -12.26 10.93 9.63
C PHE A 100 -13.42 11.84 9.18
N SER A 101 -13.50 12.15 7.88
CA SER A 101 -14.66 12.82 7.31
C SER A 101 -15.89 11.91 7.32
N GLU A 102 -17.08 12.51 7.32
CA GLU A 102 -18.36 11.77 7.26
C GLU A 102 -18.40 10.83 6.04
N GLY A 103 -18.90 9.63 6.24
CA GLY A 103 -19.04 8.60 5.22
C GLY A 103 -17.96 7.49 5.27
N GLY A 104 -18.21 6.42 4.58
CA GLY A 104 -17.32 5.28 4.47
C GLY A 104 -16.98 4.63 5.81
N CYS A 105 -15.70 4.34 6.03
CA CYS A 105 -15.25 3.66 7.25
C CYS A 105 -15.49 4.43 8.55
N SER A 106 -15.71 5.75 8.49
CA SER A 106 -16.02 6.56 9.69
C SER A 106 -17.39 6.20 10.24
N ASP A 107 -18.35 5.89 9.38
CA ASP A 107 -19.71 5.48 9.78
C ASP A 107 -19.70 4.06 10.37
N GLU A 108 -18.66 3.27 10.05
CA GLU A 108 -18.43 1.92 10.60
C GLU A 108 -17.63 1.93 11.90
N GLY A 109 -17.40 3.11 12.48
CA GLY A 109 -16.71 3.29 13.77
C GLY A 109 -15.20 3.42 13.66
N ARG A 110 -14.67 3.76 12.48
CA ARG A 110 -13.23 4.09 12.34
C ARG A 110 -12.89 5.33 13.13
N ASN A 111 -11.97 5.19 14.07
CA ASN A 111 -11.40 6.27 14.86
C ASN A 111 -9.95 5.94 15.21
N GLU A 112 -9.23 6.88 15.81
CA GLU A 112 -7.80 6.68 16.13
C GLU A 112 -7.55 5.47 17.04
N GLU A 113 -8.44 5.18 17.98
CA GLU A 113 -8.32 4.04 18.90
C GLU A 113 -8.48 2.70 18.16
N ASN A 114 -9.47 2.60 17.30
CA ASN A 114 -9.76 1.39 16.53
C ASN A 114 -8.71 1.14 15.43
N ASP A 115 -8.23 2.20 14.77
CA ASP A 115 -7.08 2.11 13.86
C ASP A 115 -5.85 1.58 14.61
N TYR A 116 -5.59 2.09 15.82
CA TYR A 116 -4.49 1.63 16.65
C TYR A 116 -4.59 0.15 17.01
N LYS A 117 -5.76 -0.30 17.45
CA LYS A 117 -6.00 -1.71 17.79
C LYS A 117 -5.72 -2.62 16.59
N THR A 118 -6.18 -2.21 15.41
CA THR A 118 -5.93 -2.95 14.17
C THR A 118 -4.44 -2.98 13.83
N LEU A 119 -3.76 -1.85 13.92
CA LEU A 119 -2.32 -1.79 13.69
C LEU A 119 -1.52 -2.64 14.68
N LEU A 120 -1.94 -2.70 15.95
CA LEU A 120 -1.37 -3.61 16.94
C LEU A 120 -1.55 -5.08 16.55
N GLU A 121 -2.70 -5.44 16.02
CA GLU A 121 -2.95 -6.80 15.55
C GLU A 121 -2.07 -7.16 14.37
N VAL A 122 -1.96 -6.27 13.38
CA VAL A 122 -1.06 -6.43 12.23
C VAL A 122 0.39 -6.54 12.70
N SER A 123 0.81 -5.74 13.67
CA SER A 123 2.18 -5.77 14.22
C SER A 123 2.53 -7.12 14.87
N LYS A 124 1.56 -7.77 15.50
CA LYS A 124 1.75 -9.11 16.06
C LYS A 124 1.92 -10.18 14.98
N ARG A 125 1.29 -9.99 13.82
CA ARG A 125 1.41 -10.90 12.66
C ARG A 125 2.74 -10.68 11.91
N TYR A 126 3.25 -9.45 11.91
CA TYR A 126 4.46 -9.05 11.20
C TYR A 126 5.45 -8.29 12.09
N PRO A 127 5.92 -8.89 13.20
CA PRO A 127 6.73 -8.18 14.20
C PRO A 127 8.09 -7.69 13.67
N GLN A 128 8.60 -8.30 12.60
CA GLN A 128 9.86 -7.88 11.98
C GLN A 128 9.70 -6.70 11.02
N LEU A 129 8.50 -6.52 10.47
CA LEU A 129 8.20 -5.52 9.44
C LEU A 129 7.59 -4.26 10.03
N PHE A 130 6.99 -4.41 11.19
CA PHE A 130 6.12 -3.42 11.78
C PHE A 130 6.78 -2.85 13.04
N ASN A 131 7.33 -1.66 12.95
CA ASN A 131 7.63 -0.88 14.14
C ASN A 131 6.47 0.08 14.38
N ILE A 132 5.86 -0.03 15.56
CA ILE A 132 4.96 1.01 16.05
C ILE A 132 5.85 2.10 16.64
N ASP A 133 6.37 2.97 15.80
CA ASP A 133 7.02 4.18 16.28
C ASP A 133 5.94 5.25 16.49
N THR A 134 5.89 5.76 17.70
CA THR A 134 5.11 6.95 18.04
C THR A 134 5.90 8.20 17.70
N ILE A 135 6.00 8.53 16.43
CA ILE A 135 6.48 9.86 16.03
C ILE A 135 5.28 10.80 16.07
N ASN A 136 5.30 11.77 16.96
CA ASN A 136 4.21 12.74 17.19
C ASN A 136 2.85 12.10 17.50
N GLY A 137 2.83 10.97 18.23
CA GLY A 137 1.60 10.27 18.57
C GLY A 137 0.95 9.48 17.42
N LYS A 138 1.60 9.37 16.26
CA LYS A 138 1.12 8.61 15.12
C LYS A 138 1.93 7.35 14.90
N TYR A 139 1.24 6.26 14.63
CA TYR A 139 1.86 4.97 14.33
C TYR A 139 2.36 4.93 12.90
N GLN A 140 3.58 4.44 12.71
CA GLN A 140 4.19 4.33 11.38
C GLN A 140 4.68 2.92 11.10
N VAL A 141 4.39 2.42 9.90
CA VAL A 141 4.97 1.20 9.37
C VAL A 141 6.35 1.50 8.80
N ASN A 142 7.34 0.71 9.18
CA ASN A 142 8.66 0.82 8.56
C ASN A 142 8.70 0.09 7.22
N TRP A 143 8.13 0.71 6.20
CA TRP A 143 8.07 0.16 4.85
C TRP A 143 9.44 -0.19 4.27
N LYS A 144 10.48 0.60 4.54
CA LYS A 144 11.84 0.30 4.06
C LYS A 144 12.35 -1.04 4.57
N LYS A 145 12.01 -1.40 5.80
CA LYS A 145 12.39 -2.70 6.37
C LYS A 145 11.58 -3.83 5.73
N ALA A 146 10.27 -3.65 5.57
CA ALA A 146 9.41 -4.61 4.91
C ALA A 146 9.90 -4.92 3.48
N TYR A 147 10.18 -3.89 2.71
CA TYR A 147 10.62 -4.03 1.32
C TYR A 147 12.01 -4.63 1.17
N ARG A 148 12.96 -4.29 2.02
CA ARG A 148 14.31 -4.90 2.00
C ARG A 148 14.25 -6.41 2.17
N GLN A 149 13.29 -6.92 2.94
CA GLN A 149 13.17 -8.34 3.16
C GLN A 149 12.63 -9.08 1.92
N VAL A 150 11.75 -8.46 1.15
CA VAL A 150 11.31 -9.00 -0.15
C VAL A 150 12.47 -9.00 -1.16
N GLU A 151 13.21 -7.89 -1.23
CA GLU A 151 14.34 -7.73 -2.16
C GLU A 151 15.44 -8.77 -1.92
N TYR A 152 15.67 -9.16 -0.67
CA TYR A 152 16.71 -10.13 -0.29
C TYR A 152 16.20 -11.56 -0.10
N ASN A 153 14.96 -11.89 -0.45
CA ASN A 153 14.35 -13.20 -0.17
C ASN A 153 14.44 -13.61 1.31
N GLU A 154 14.41 -12.64 2.22
CA GLU A 154 14.59 -12.91 3.65
C GLU A 154 13.33 -13.40 4.35
N PHE A 155 12.14 -13.34 3.72
CA PHE A 155 10.90 -13.82 4.33
C PHE A 155 10.92 -15.30 4.68
N ASP A 156 11.62 -16.13 3.90
CA ASP A 156 11.72 -17.57 4.17
C ASP A 156 12.60 -17.91 5.39
N LYS A 157 13.40 -16.97 5.86
CA LYS A 157 14.24 -17.17 7.06
C LYS A 157 13.46 -16.93 8.37
N TRP A 158 12.21 -16.45 8.28
CA TRP A 158 11.41 -16.06 9.44
C TRP A 158 10.20 -16.96 9.69
N LYS A 159 10.01 -18.00 8.87
CA LYS A 159 9.06 -19.08 9.09
C LYS A 159 9.70 -20.15 9.97
#